data_4614d3d3c5f5389a70e3d32471f8df2b
#
_entry.id   4614d3d3c5f5389a70e3d32471f8df2b
#
_cell.length_a   1.000
_cell.length_b   1.000
_cell.length_c   1.000
_cell.angle_alpha   90.00
_cell.angle_beta   90.00
_cell.angle_gamma   90.00
#
_symmetry.space_group_name_H-M   'P 1'
#
loop_
_entity.id
_entity.type
_entity.pdbx_description
1 polymer ?
#
loop_
_entity_poly.entity_id
_entity_poly.type
_entity_poly.pdbx_seq_one_letter_code
_entity_poly.pdbx_strand_id
1 'polypeptide(L)'
;MSNTFPHYIEFRHVHKTFDYPVLVDVSFHVNAGETVAIIGRSGVGKSVSLGHIMGFLKPDEGRVIVAHEDITDYPESELRRIRKKVTMVFQSGALFDSLTIAENILFSLELREDYDAKNKEDVVSGLLRMVDLAEYADAYPNDISTGYKRAVAIARALAAQPECILYDEPTTMVDPIMSDQMANLMLRLKNQLRLTSVVVTHDLDLMRKVADRVVVLHEGRVIYFGPTAELEQSDHAHIQEFLALDRV
;
A
#
# COMPACT_ATOMS: atom_id res chain seq x y z
N MET A 1 -17.57 26.03 -2.94
CA MET A 1 -16.75 25.75 -1.75
C MET A 1 -16.34 24.31 -1.87
N SER A 2 -15.07 24.03 -2.14
CA SER A 2 -14.57 22.66 -2.22
C SER A 2 -14.67 22.04 -0.81
N ASN A 3 -15.52 21.03 -0.67
CA ASN A 3 -15.68 20.27 0.55
C ASN A 3 -14.42 19.39 0.69
N THR A 4 -13.32 19.95 1.17
CA THR A 4 -12.05 19.25 1.33
C THR A 4 -12.14 18.44 2.63
N PHE A 5 -12.12 17.13 2.54
CA PHE A 5 -12.11 16.24 3.70
C PHE A 5 -10.77 16.37 4.44
N PRO A 6 -10.74 16.33 5.79
CA PRO A 6 -9.53 16.59 6.57
C PRO A 6 -8.46 15.48 6.41
N HIS A 7 -8.88 14.25 6.21
CA HIS A 7 -7.98 13.09 6.08
C HIS A 7 -7.67 12.77 4.62
N TYR A 8 -6.47 12.24 4.36
CA TYR A 8 -6.06 11.86 3.02
C TYR A 8 -6.84 10.64 2.51
N ILE A 9 -7.03 9.64 3.39
CA ILE A 9 -7.95 8.51 3.16
C ILE A 9 -8.89 8.45 4.35
N GLU A 10 -10.18 8.16 4.11
CA GLU A 10 -11.14 7.96 5.17
C GLU A 10 -12.23 6.98 4.73
N PHE A 11 -12.48 5.98 5.56
CA PHE A 11 -13.61 5.06 5.49
C PHE A 11 -14.67 5.51 6.50
N ARG A 12 -15.91 5.65 6.06
CA ARG A 12 -17.05 6.03 6.89
C ARG A 12 -18.13 4.99 6.79
N HIS A 13 -18.27 4.15 7.81
CA HIS A 13 -19.30 3.11 7.90
C HIS A 13 -19.38 2.25 6.66
N VAL A 14 -18.23 1.80 6.15
CA VAL A 14 -18.13 1.04 4.90
C VAL A 14 -18.60 -0.39 5.11
N HIS A 15 -19.54 -0.83 4.28
CA HIS A 15 -20.01 -2.21 4.16
C HIS A 15 -19.68 -2.76 2.78
N LYS A 16 -19.28 -4.03 2.73
CA LYS A 16 -19.10 -4.78 1.49
C LYS A 16 -19.45 -6.22 1.66
N THR A 17 -20.37 -6.70 0.81
CA THR A 17 -20.82 -8.08 0.73
C THR A 17 -20.52 -8.62 -0.66
N PHE A 18 -20.02 -9.83 -0.74
CA PHE A 18 -19.97 -10.66 -1.93
C PHE A 18 -20.98 -11.81 -1.71
N ASP A 19 -20.53 -13.07 -1.68
CA ASP A 19 -21.38 -14.19 -1.26
C ASP A 19 -21.68 -14.16 0.25
N TYR A 20 -20.83 -13.46 1.01
CA TYR A 20 -20.94 -13.21 2.46
C TYR A 20 -20.41 -11.82 2.79
N PRO A 21 -20.80 -11.24 3.96
CA PRO A 21 -20.29 -9.96 4.42
C PRO A 21 -18.77 -10.01 4.64
N VAL A 22 -18.02 -9.10 4.01
CA VAL A 22 -16.55 -9.02 4.10
C VAL A 22 -16.10 -7.78 4.85
N LEU A 23 -16.76 -6.63 4.66
CA LEU A 23 -16.58 -5.45 5.49
C LEU A 23 -17.93 -5.11 6.13
N VAL A 24 -17.92 -4.85 7.43
CA VAL A 24 -19.13 -4.59 8.22
C VAL A 24 -18.88 -3.39 9.13
N ASP A 25 -19.41 -2.24 8.74
CA ASP A 25 -19.30 -0.97 9.49
C ASP A 25 -17.83 -0.53 9.72
N VAL A 26 -17.01 -0.63 8.67
CA VAL A 26 -15.58 -0.29 8.75
C VAL A 26 -15.39 1.21 8.68
N SER A 27 -14.77 1.78 9.73
CA SER A 27 -14.43 3.21 9.83
C SER A 27 -13.00 3.38 10.35
N PHE A 28 -12.19 4.10 9.59
CA PHE A 28 -10.84 4.53 9.96
C PHE A 28 -10.37 5.65 9.04
N HIS A 29 -9.24 6.29 9.34
CA HIS A 29 -8.67 7.31 8.48
C HIS A 29 -7.15 7.28 8.45
N VAL A 30 -6.56 7.85 7.40
CA VAL A 30 -5.12 8.02 7.20
C VAL A 30 -4.84 9.49 6.91
N ASN A 31 -3.91 10.09 7.64
CA ASN A 31 -3.50 11.47 7.41
C ASN A 31 -2.40 11.53 6.32
N ALA A 32 -2.23 12.69 5.68
CA ALA A 32 -1.15 12.87 4.73
C ALA A 32 0.22 12.68 5.41
N GLY A 33 1.11 11.92 4.76
CA GLY A 33 2.45 11.58 5.27
C GLY A 33 2.47 10.51 6.37
N GLU A 34 1.32 9.94 6.72
CA GLU A 34 1.20 8.88 7.71
C GLU A 34 1.28 7.50 7.06
N THR A 35 1.83 6.53 7.81
CA THR A 35 1.74 5.10 7.48
C THR A 35 0.75 4.41 8.40
N VAL A 36 -0.32 3.85 7.85
CA VAL A 36 -1.30 3.04 8.58
C VAL A 36 -1.19 1.59 8.12
N ALA A 37 -0.99 0.67 9.06
CA ALA A 37 -1.08 -0.77 8.77
C ALA A 37 -2.52 -1.26 8.95
N ILE A 38 -2.98 -2.13 8.06
CA ILE A 38 -4.22 -2.90 8.22
C ILE A 38 -3.83 -4.34 8.43
N ILE A 39 -4.06 -4.87 9.63
CA ILE A 39 -3.68 -6.22 10.02
C ILE A 39 -4.92 -7.07 10.36
N GLY A 40 -4.73 -8.38 10.37
CA GLY A 40 -5.77 -9.37 10.68
C GLY A 40 -5.53 -10.68 9.95
N ARG A 41 -6.30 -11.71 10.28
CA ARG A 41 -6.20 -13.05 9.66
C ARG A 41 -6.49 -12.98 8.15
N SER A 42 -6.12 -14.04 7.42
CA SER A 42 -6.46 -14.15 5.99
C SER A 42 -7.98 -14.11 5.79
N GLY A 43 -8.44 -13.44 4.73
CA GLY A 43 -9.87 -13.37 4.37
C GLY A 43 -10.72 -12.34 5.13
N VAL A 44 -10.17 -11.59 6.11
CA VAL A 44 -10.95 -10.63 6.92
C VAL A 44 -11.29 -9.30 6.22
N GLY A 45 -10.90 -9.11 4.95
CA GLY A 45 -11.22 -7.89 4.19
C GLY A 45 -10.05 -6.92 3.97
N LYS A 46 -8.80 -7.27 4.33
CA LYS A 46 -7.63 -6.38 4.18
C LYS A 46 -7.43 -5.91 2.73
N SER A 47 -7.24 -6.81 1.78
CA SER A 47 -7.07 -6.45 0.35
C SER A 47 -8.34 -5.87 -0.27
N VAL A 48 -9.52 -6.22 0.27
CA VAL A 48 -10.80 -5.60 -0.12
C VAL A 48 -10.80 -4.11 0.25
N SER A 49 -10.22 -3.74 1.40
CA SER A 49 -10.05 -2.33 1.78
C SER A 49 -9.16 -1.58 0.79
N LEU A 50 -8.02 -2.18 0.35
CA LEU A 50 -7.19 -1.58 -0.71
C LEU A 50 -7.96 -1.42 -2.02
N GLY A 51 -8.78 -2.41 -2.39
CA GLY A 51 -9.65 -2.33 -3.58
C GLY A 51 -10.62 -1.15 -3.54
N HIS A 52 -11.14 -0.79 -2.37
CA HIS A 52 -11.98 0.40 -2.19
C HIS A 52 -11.16 1.70 -2.33
N ILE A 53 -9.96 1.77 -1.76
CA ILE A 53 -9.08 2.95 -1.89
C ILE A 53 -8.71 3.19 -3.36
N MET A 54 -8.46 2.14 -4.14
CA MET A 54 -8.18 2.22 -5.58
C MET A 54 -9.43 2.48 -6.44
N GLY A 55 -10.62 2.44 -5.85
CA GLY A 55 -11.88 2.52 -6.59
C GLY A 55 -12.12 1.31 -7.52
N PHE A 56 -11.45 0.16 -7.28
CA PHE A 56 -11.74 -1.09 -7.98
C PHE A 56 -13.01 -1.73 -7.45
N LEU A 57 -13.37 -1.43 -6.21
CA LEU A 57 -14.57 -1.88 -5.53
C LEU A 57 -15.36 -0.67 -5.04
N LYS A 58 -16.68 -0.72 -5.25
CA LYS A 58 -17.61 0.23 -4.68
C LYS A 58 -18.20 -0.36 -3.40
N PRO A 59 -18.28 0.40 -2.29
CA PRO A 59 -18.98 -0.06 -1.09
C PRO A 59 -20.47 -0.21 -1.36
N ASP A 60 -21.12 -1.12 -0.63
CA ASP A 60 -22.56 -1.31 -0.68
C ASP A 60 -23.27 -0.25 0.18
N GLU A 61 -22.63 0.15 1.28
CA GLU A 61 -23.04 1.25 2.14
C GLU A 61 -21.80 1.99 2.67
N GLY A 62 -22.00 3.23 3.12
CA GLY A 62 -20.94 4.09 3.65
C GLY A 62 -20.24 4.91 2.57
N ARG A 63 -19.07 5.45 2.91
CA ARG A 63 -18.30 6.32 2.01
C ARG A 63 -16.81 6.03 2.08
N VAL A 64 -16.14 6.20 0.94
CA VAL A 64 -14.69 6.10 0.80
C VAL A 64 -14.14 7.43 0.28
N ILE A 65 -13.32 8.07 1.09
CA ILE A 65 -12.63 9.31 0.74
C ILE A 65 -11.18 8.98 0.43
N VAL A 66 -10.64 9.49 -0.67
CA VAL A 66 -9.24 9.32 -1.09
C VAL A 66 -8.72 10.62 -1.69
N ALA A 67 -7.52 11.02 -1.34
CA ALA A 67 -6.90 12.29 -1.74
C ALA A 67 -7.82 13.49 -1.46
N HIS A 68 -8.47 13.48 -0.28
CA HIS A 68 -9.43 14.49 0.18
C HIS A 68 -10.72 14.61 -0.64
N GLU A 69 -11.05 13.57 -1.43
CA GLU A 69 -12.23 13.54 -2.29
C GLU A 69 -13.09 12.31 -1.98
N ASP A 70 -14.42 12.46 -1.94
CA ASP A 70 -15.35 11.33 -1.81
C ASP A 70 -15.46 10.63 -3.17
N ILE A 71 -14.81 9.45 -3.28
CA ILE A 71 -14.73 8.67 -4.51
C ILE A 71 -15.82 7.61 -4.64
N THR A 72 -16.73 7.53 -3.65
CA THR A 72 -17.71 6.44 -3.51
C THR A 72 -18.50 6.18 -4.80
N ASP A 73 -18.89 7.25 -5.47
CA ASP A 73 -19.71 7.17 -6.69
C ASP A 73 -18.97 7.65 -7.95
N TYR A 74 -17.64 7.79 -7.91
CA TYR A 74 -16.87 8.27 -9.04
C TYR A 74 -16.95 7.31 -10.24
N PRO A 75 -17.16 7.84 -11.45
CA PRO A 75 -17.01 7.08 -12.68
C PRO A 75 -15.54 6.79 -12.95
N GLU A 76 -15.27 5.80 -13.82
CA GLU A 76 -13.91 5.38 -14.17
C GLU A 76 -13.02 6.54 -14.66
N SER A 77 -13.58 7.51 -15.37
CA SER A 77 -12.86 8.69 -15.86
C SER A 77 -12.28 9.54 -14.72
N GLU A 78 -12.98 9.65 -13.59
CA GLU A 78 -12.50 10.38 -12.41
C GLU A 78 -11.57 9.52 -11.54
N LEU A 79 -11.85 8.22 -11.41
CA LEU A 79 -10.99 7.28 -10.69
C LEU A 79 -9.59 7.20 -11.29
N ARG A 80 -9.42 7.39 -12.62
CA ARG A 80 -8.08 7.49 -13.25
C ARG A 80 -7.25 8.63 -12.67
N ARG A 81 -7.87 9.77 -12.35
CA ARG A 81 -7.19 10.90 -11.72
C ARG A 81 -6.76 10.58 -10.29
N ILE A 82 -7.58 9.86 -9.55
CA ILE A 82 -7.24 9.39 -8.19
C ILE A 82 -6.07 8.40 -8.26
N ARG A 83 -6.08 7.44 -9.20
CA ARG A 83 -5.02 6.44 -9.39
C ARG A 83 -3.69 7.01 -9.85
N LYS A 84 -3.63 8.26 -10.33
CA LYS A 84 -2.36 8.98 -10.52
C LYS A 84 -1.75 9.42 -9.19
N LYS A 85 -2.57 9.70 -8.16
CA LYS A 85 -2.14 10.12 -6.83
C LYS A 85 -1.86 8.93 -5.90
N VAL A 86 -2.56 7.81 -6.11
CA VAL A 86 -2.48 6.61 -5.26
C VAL A 86 -2.06 5.43 -6.11
N THR A 87 -0.93 4.83 -5.79
CA THR A 87 -0.39 3.68 -6.52
C THR A 87 -0.35 2.45 -5.62
N MET A 88 -0.53 1.27 -6.20
CA MET A 88 -0.52 0.00 -5.46
C MET A 88 0.66 -0.88 -5.84
N VAL A 89 1.34 -1.40 -4.84
CA VAL A 89 2.36 -2.45 -4.93
C VAL A 89 1.71 -3.77 -4.53
N PHE A 90 1.54 -4.65 -5.51
CA PHE A 90 0.90 -5.96 -5.31
C PHE A 90 1.85 -6.97 -4.68
N GLN A 91 1.30 -7.96 -4.01
CA GLN A 91 2.04 -9.07 -3.39
C GLN A 91 2.98 -9.81 -4.35
N SER A 92 2.62 -9.99 -5.62
CA SER A 92 3.47 -10.61 -6.65
C SER A 92 4.52 -9.66 -7.24
N GLY A 93 4.45 -8.35 -6.93
CA GLY A 93 5.18 -7.29 -7.63
C GLY A 93 4.57 -6.93 -8.99
N ALA A 94 3.83 -7.82 -9.63
CA ALA A 94 3.15 -7.65 -10.92
C ALA A 94 4.04 -6.99 -12.01
N LEU A 95 5.30 -7.42 -12.12
CA LEU A 95 6.22 -6.95 -13.15
C LEU A 95 5.89 -7.61 -14.50
N PHE A 96 6.23 -6.94 -15.58
CA PHE A 96 6.16 -7.49 -16.93
C PHE A 96 7.39 -8.37 -17.16
N ASP A 97 7.21 -9.67 -17.26
CA ASP A 97 8.30 -10.66 -17.42
C ASP A 97 9.07 -10.49 -18.74
N SER A 98 8.45 -9.90 -19.75
CA SER A 98 9.05 -9.63 -21.07
C SER A 98 9.88 -8.35 -21.15
N LEU A 99 9.85 -7.53 -20.10
CA LEU A 99 10.57 -6.27 -20.00
C LEU A 99 11.72 -6.40 -18.99
N THR A 100 12.83 -5.72 -19.25
CA THR A 100 13.91 -5.58 -18.26
C THR A 100 13.43 -4.80 -17.03
N ILE A 101 14.24 -4.80 -15.99
CA ILE A 101 13.95 -4.03 -14.77
C ILE A 101 13.83 -2.53 -15.07
N ALA A 102 14.74 -1.98 -15.86
CA ALA A 102 14.68 -0.59 -16.30
C ALA A 102 13.42 -0.28 -17.13
N GLU A 103 13.07 -1.16 -18.07
CA GLU A 103 11.88 -1.01 -18.91
C GLU A 103 10.57 -1.12 -18.10
N ASN A 104 10.52 -1.95 -17.07
CA ASN A 104 9.38 -2.01 -16.15
C ASN A 104 9.13 -0.67 -15.46
N ILE A 105 10.19 0.04 -15.06
CA ILE A 105 10.08 1.36 -14.43
C ILE A 105 9.72 2.42 -15.49
N LEU A 106 10.40 2.37 -16.64
CA LEU A 106 10.17 3.28 -17.78
C LEU A 106 8.72 3.24 -18.23
N PHE A 107 8.09 2.05 -18.29
CA PHE A 107 6.69 1.89 -18.65
C PHE A 107 5.76 2.78 -17.82
N SER A 108 5.96 2.83 -16.49
CA SER A 108 5.15 3.70 -15.61
C SER A 108 5.49 5.18 -15.76
N LEU A 109 6.76 5.50 -16.06
CA LEU A 109 7.19 6.86 -16.28
C LEU A 109 6.56 7.44 -17.56
N GLU A 110 6.49 6.66 -18.64
CA GLU A 110 5.90 7.06 -19.92
C GLU A 110 4.38 7.28 -19.88
N LEU A 111 3.69 6.75 -18.87
CA LEU A 111 2.26 7.00 -18.65
C LEU A 111 1.97 8.37 -18.05
N ARG A 112 2.99 9.12 -17.63
CA ARG A 112 2.80 10.47 -17.07
C ARG A 112 2.62 11.50 -18.19
N GLU A 113 1.75 12.47 -17.95
CA GLU A 113 1.48 13.56 -18.90
C GLU A 113 2.63 14.57 -18.99
N ASP A 114 3.40 14.72 -17.91
CA ASP A 114 4.55 15.61 -17.78
C ASP A 114 5.90 14.92 -18.06
N TYR A 115 5.86 13.74 -18.68
CA TYR A 115 7.04 12.96 -18.99
C TYR A 115 7.94 13.66 -20.04
N ASP A 116 9.21 13.87 -19.69
CA ASP A 116 10.25 14.34 -20.62
C ASP A 116 11.18 13.17 -21.01
N ALA A 117 11.08 12.75 -22.25
CA ALA A 117 11.88 11.64 -22.79
C ALA A 117 13.41 11.89 -22.74
N LYS A 118 13.86 13.14 -22.62
CA LYS A 118 15.30 13.49 -22.58
C LYS A 118 15.97 13.05 -21.29
N ASN A 119 15.20 12.96 -20.19
CA ASN A 119 15.72 12.65 -18.85
C ASN A 119 15.38 11.23 -18.39
N LYS A 120 14.84 10.37 -19.28
CA LYS A 120 14.31 9.05 -18.89
C LYS A 120 15.35 8.15 -18.21
N GLU A 121 16.56 8.10 -18.74
CA GLU A 121 17.63 7.23 -18.25
C GLU A 121 18.10 7.67 -16.85
N ASP A 122 18.22 8.98 -16.63
CA ASP A 122 18.60 9.54 -15.33
C ASP A 122 17.53 9.28 -14.27
N VAL A 123 16.24 9.43 -14.62
CA VAL A 123 15.12 9.17 -13.72
C VAL A 123 15.05 7.69 -13.35
N VAL A 124 15.11 6.79 -14.35
CA VAL A 124 15.09 5.33 -14.12
C VAL A 124 16.28 4.91 -13.26
N SER A 125 17.49 5.37 -13.59
CA SER A 125 18.70 5.12 -12.81
C SER A 125 18.59 5.67 -11.39
N GLY A 126 17.99 6.85 -11.20
CA GLY A 126 17.71 7.43 -9.89
C GLY A 126 16.78 6.56 -9.05
N LEU A 127 15.67 6.09 -9.64
CA LEU A 127 14.71 5.20 -8.97
C LEU A 127 15.33 3.86 -8.60
N LEU A 128 16.15 3.28 -9.50
CA LEU A 128 16.87 2.04 -9.21
C LEU A 128 17.88 2.19 -8.06
N ARG A 129 18.59 3.33 -7.99
CA ARG A 129 19.46 3.65 -6.85
C ARG A 129 18.68 3.79 -5.54
N MET A 130 17.46 4.37 -5.57
CA MET A 130 16.61 4.48 -4.39
C MET A 130 16.23 3.13 -3.78
N VAL A 131 16.15 2.08 -4.57
CA VAL A 131 15.83 0.72 -4.14
C VAL A 131 17.05 -0.22 -4.11
N ASP A 132 18.26 0.33 -4.26
CA ASP A 132 19.55 -0.37 -4.23
C ASP A 132 19.69 -1.46 -5.32
N LEU A 133 19.12 -1.25 -6.52
CA LEU A 133 19.08 -2.21 -7.63
C LEU A 133 19.64 -1.64 -8.94
N ALA A 134 20.52 -0.67 -8.90
CA ALA A 134 21.07 -0.03 -10.10
C ALA A 134 21.83 -1.01 -11.02
N GLU A 135 22.48 -2.03 -10.45
CA GLU A 135 23.23 -3.06 -11.19
C GLU A 135 22.33 -4.07 -11.93
N TYR A 136 21.04 -4.12 -11.59
CA TYR A 136 20.07 -5.05 -12.21
C TYR A 136 19.23 -4.39 -13.32
N ALA A 137 19.59 -3.20 -13.81
CA ALA A 137 18.81 -2.44 -14.78
C ALA A 137 18.45 -3.27 -16.03
N ASP A 138 19.41 -4.01 -16.56
CA ASP A 138 19.29 -4.82 -17.78
C ASP A 138 18.83 -6.27 -17.52
N ALA A 139 18.66 -6.66 -16.25
CA ALA A 139 18.16 -7.98 -15.90
C ALA A 139 16.65 -8.09 -16.15
N TYR A 140 16.16 -9.32 -16.32
CA TYR A 140 14.73 -9.59 -16.40
C TYR A 140 14.17 -9.97 -15.02
N PRO A 141 12.86 -9.80 -14.77
CA PRO A 141 12.26 -10.19 -13.49
C PRO A 141 12.58 -11.63 -13.06
N ASN A 142 12.69 -12.57 -14.00
CA ASN A 142 12.97 -13.96 -13.71
C ASN A 142 14.43 -14.24 -13.29
N ASP A 143 15.32 -13.29 -13.46
CA ASP A 143 16.74 -13.38 -13.12
C ASP A 143 17.05 -12.86 -11.71
N ILE A 144 16.04 -12.27 -11.01
CA ILE A 144 16.22 -11.69 -9.68
C ILE A 144 15.31 -12.35 -8.63
N SER A 145 15.67 -12.18 -7.36
CA SER A 145 14.93 -12.73 -6.22
C SER A 145 13.52 -12.11 -6.07
N THR A 146 12.63 -12.80 -5.37
CA THR A 146 11.28 -12.29 -5.05
C THR A 146 11.32 -10.95 -4.31
N GLY A 147 12.26 -10.77 -3.36
CA GLY A 147 12.44 -9.51 -2.65
C GLY A 147 12.86 -8.38 -3.58
N TYR A 148 13.77 -8.63 -4.52
CA TYR A 148 14.18 -7.65 -5.52
C TYR A 148 13.04 -7.30 -6.48
N LYS A 149 12.23 -8.28 -6.93
CA LYS A 149 11.02 -8.00 -7.72
C LYS A 149 10.09 -7.00 -7.04
N ARG A 150 9.94 -7.11 -5.72
CA ARG A 150 9.11 -6.18 -4.95
C ARG A 150 9.73 -4.80 -4.82
N ALA A 151 11.05 -4.73 -4.61
CA ALA A 151 11.76 -3.45 -4.60
C ALA A 151 11.65 -2.74 -5.97
N VAL A 152 11.74 -3.48 -7.08
CA VAL A 152 11.48 -2.96 -8.44
C VAL A 152 10.03 -2.48 -8.58
N ALA A 153 9.06 -3.23 -8.06
CA ALA A 153 7.65 -2.82 -8.10
C ALA A 153 7.41 -1.51 -7.32
N ILE A 154 8.15 -1.29 -6.22
CA ILE A 154 8.15 0.00 -5.50
C ILE A 154 8.77 1.10 -6.37
N ALA A 155 9.93 0.86 -7.01
CA ALA A 155 10.56 1.83 -7.90
C ALA A 155 9.63 2.21 -9.07
N ARG A 156 8.95 1.21 -9.65
CA ARG A 156 7.94 1.42 -10.69
C ARG A 156 6.75 2.25 -10.19
N ALA A 157 6.28 2.00 -8.96
CA ALA A 157 5.23 2.79 -8.34
C ALA A 157 5.66 4.25 -8.14
N LEU A 158 6.91 4.48 -7.71
CA LEU A 158 7.48 5.81 -7.52
C LEU A 158 7.65 6.60 -8.83
N ALA A 159 7.82 5.92 -9.98
CA ALA A 159 7.90 6.56 -11.29
C ALA A 159 6.66 7.39 -11.61
N ALA A 160 5.49 6.98 -11.09
CA ALA A 160 4.24 7.73 -11.20
C ALA A 160 4.18 8.98 -10.31
N GLN A 161 5.16 9.21 -9.44
CA GLN A 161 5.19 10.29 -8.43
C GLN A 161 3.92 10.35 -7.57
N PRO A 162 3.53 9.25 -6.91
CA PRO A 162 2.31 9.21 -6.15
C PRO A 162 2.40 10.03 -4.86
N GLU A 163 1.27 10.48 -4.35
CA GLU A 163 1.12 11.05 -3.00
C GLU A 163 0.96 9.94 -1.93
N CYS A 164 0.46 8.77 -2.36
CA CYS A 164 0.23 7.62 -1.49
C CYS A 164 0.61 6.30 -2.18
N ILE A 165 1.22 5.39 -1.42
CA ILE A 165 1.49 4.02 -1.86
C ILE A 165 0.72 3.04 -0.97
N LEU A 166 -0.01 2.13 -1.62
CA LEU A 166 -0.67 0.99 -1.01
C LEU A 166 0.21 -0.24 -1.17
N TYR A 167 0.54 -0.91 -0.09
CA TYR A 167 1.32 -2.14 -0.09
C TYR A 167 0.43 -3.32 0.29
N ASP A 168 0.29 -4.29 -0.61
CA ASP A 168 -0.46 -5.52 -0.35
C ASP A 168 0.52 -6.65 -0.05
N GLU A 169 0.64 -7.03 1.23
CA GLU A 169 1.48 -8.11 1.74
C GLU A 169 2.94 -8.05 1.22
N PRO A 170 3.67 -6.94 1.45
CA PRO A 170 4.96 -6.70 0.81
C PRO A 170 6.08 -7.66 1.24
N THR A 171 5.96 -8.34 2.38
CA THR A 171 6.97 -9.27 2.92
C THR A 171 6.57 -10.74 2.85
N THR A 172 5.38 -11.08 2.39
CA THR A 172 4.91 -12.47 2.28
C THR A 172 5.80 -13.28 1.33
N MET A 173 6.27 -14.46 1.74
CA MET A 173 7.20 -15.33 0.99
C MET A 173 8.56 -14.68 0.69
N VAL A 174 8.98 -13.75 1.52
CA VAL A 174 10.32 -13.14 1.49
C VAL A 174 11.09 -13.63 2.72
N ASP A 175 12.39 -13.87 2.57
CA ASP A 175 13.23 -14.25 3.71
C ASP A 175 13.34 -13.08 4.73
N PRO A 176 13.66 -13.38 6.01
CA PRO A 176 13.66 -12.36 7.06
C PRO A 176 14.63 -11.20 6.81
N ILE A 177 15.77 -11.44 6.17
CA ILE A 177 16.76 -10.40 5.87
C ILE A 177 16.20 -9.43 4.84
N MET A 178 15.61 -9.96 3.77
CA MET A 178 14.97 -9.16 2.72
C MET A 178 13.71 -8.46 3.24
N SER A 179 12.96 -9.09 4.17
CA SER A 179 11.81 -8.46 4.83
C SER A 179 12.25 -7.21 5.60
N ASP A 180 13.34 -7.31 6.36
CA ASP A 180 13.94 -6.18 7.09
C ASP A 180 14.44 -5.08 6.14
N GLN A 181 15.08 -5.43 5.04
CA GLN A 181 15.50 -4.47 4.00
C GLN A 181 14.31 -3.76 3.37
N MET A 182 13.21 -4.49 3.10
CA MET A 182 11.98 -3.92 2.58
C MET A 182 11.36 -2.92 3.57
N ALA A 183 11.30 -3.25 4.85
CA ALA A 183 10.83 -2.35 5.89
C ALA A 183 11.69 -1.06 5.97
N ASN A 184 13.02 -1.22 5.90
CA ASN A 184 13.95 -0.08 5.88
C ASN A 184 13.77 0.79 4.64
N LEU A 185 13.55 0.18 3.46
CA LEU A 185 13.23 0.90 2.23
C LEU A 185 11.93 1.72 2.39
N MET A 186 10.86 1.11 2.89
CA MET A 186 9.58 1.80 3.12
C MET A 186 9.73 2.98 4.07
N LEU A 187 10.47 2.84 5.18
CA LEU A 187 10.77 3.92 6.11
C LEU A 187 11.58 5.04 5.46
N ARG A 188 12.60 4.68 4.67
CA ARG A 188 13.42 5.66 3.95
C ARG A 188 12.58 6.48 2.98
N LEU A 189 11.72 5.83 2.20
CA LEU A 189 10.83 6.49 1.25
C LEU A 189 9.81 7.40 1.95
N LYS A 190 9.18 6.91 3.04
CA LYS A 190 8.29 7.73 3.89
C LYS A 190 8.97 9.02 4.34
N ASN A 191 10.18 8.91 4.91
CA ASN A 191 10.89 10.04 5.50
C ASN A 191 11.42 11.02 4.44
N GLN A 192 11.94 10.51 3.32
CA GLN A 192 12.53 11.34 2.26
C GLN A 192 11.48 12.03 1.39
N LEU A 193 10.39 11.33 1.07
CA LEU A 193 9.37 11.79 0.13
C LEU A 193 8.08 12.24 0.82
N ARG A 194 7.97 12.07 2.14
CA ARG A 194 6.75 12.34 2.93
C ARG A 194 5.51 11.62 2.38
N LEU A 195 5.73 10.41 1.88
CA LEU A 195 4.67 9.61 1.30
C LEU A 195 3.66 9.18 2.35
N THR A 196 2.38 9.26 2.00
CA THR A 196 1.33 8.55 2.71
C THR A 196 1.40 7.08 2.35
N SER A 197 1.15 6.17 3.31
CA SER A 197 1.20 4.74 3.04
C SER A 197 0.08 3.98 3.75
N VAL A 198 -0.49 2.99 3.07
CA VAL A 198 -1.33 1.96 3.68
C VAL A 198 -0.67 0.62 3.44
N VAL A 199 -0.43 -0.14 4.50
CA VAL A 199 0.26 -1.44 4.45
C VAL A 199 -0.68 -2.51 4.93
N VAL A 200 -1.14 -3.37 4.04
CA VAL A 200 -1.86 -4.59 4.40
C VAL A 200 -0.84 -5.68 4.67
N THR A 201 -0.87 -6.26 5.84
CA THR A 201 0.06 -7.33 6.20
C THR A 201 -0.46 -8.20 7.36
N HIS A 202 0.09 -9.39 7.50
CA HIS A 202 0.00 -10.23 8.70
C HIS A 202 1.35 -10.29 9.44
N ASP A 203 2.41 -9.67 8.90
CA ASP A 203 3.74 -9.57 9.49
C ASP A 203 3.75 -8.45 10.54
N LEU A 204 3.83 -8.84 11.82
CA LEU A 204 3.80 -7.91 12.94
C LEU A 204 5.11 -7.12 13.07
N ASP A 205 6.25 -7.70 12.69
CA ASP A 205 7.53 -7.01 12.74
C ASP A 205 7.58 -5.89 11.69
N LEU A 206 7.09 -6.16 10.48
CA LEU A 206 6.92 -5.11 9.48
C LEU A 206 6.00 -4.01 10.01
N MET A 207 4.82 -4.37 10.53
CA MET A 207 3.85 -3.41 11.07
C MET A 207 4.47 -2.55 12.17
N ARG A 208 5.13 -3.16 13.18
CA ARG A 208 5.80 -2.43 14.26
C ARG A 208 6.84 -1.44 13.74
N LYS A 209 7.56 -1.83 12.70
CA LYS A 209 8.68 -1.05 12.16
C LYS A 209 8.22 0.15 11.33
N VAL A 210 7.17 0.01 10.51
CA VAL A 210 6.82 1.02 9.50
C VAL A 210 5.58 1.85 9.84
N ALA A 211 4.65 1.34 10.64
CA ALA A 211 3.36 1.95 10.86
C ALA A 211 3.32 2.92 12.05
N ASP A 212 2.74 4.09 11.86
CA ASP A 212 2.43 5.04 12.92
C ASP A 212 1.19 4.60 13.70
N ARG A 213 0.15 4.18 12.95
CA ARG A 213 -1.09 3.64 13.51
C ARG A 213 -1.46 2.34 12.82
N VAL A 214 -2.31 1.59 13.49
CA VAL A 214 -2.77 0.29 13.02
C VAL A 214 -4.29 0.17 13.11
N VAL A 215 -4.86 -0.44 12.08
CA VAL A 215 -6.24 -0.93 12.03
C VAL A 215 -6.20 -2.44 12.19
N VAL A 216 -6.85 -2.98 13.20
CA VAL A 216 -7.01 -4.44 13.35
C VAL A 216 -8.39 -4.82 12.85
N LEU A 217 -8.42 -5.62 11.78
CA LEU A 217 -9.66 -6.20 11.24
C LEU A 217 -9.89 -7.61 11.80
N HIS A 218 -11.07 -7.84 12.32
CA HIS A 218 -11.56 -9.13 12.77
C HIS A 218 -13.02 -9.32 12.31
N GLU A 219 -13.31 -10.42 11.61
CA GLU A 219 -14.64 -10.72 11.06
C GLU A 219 -15.27 -9.53 10.31
N GLY A 220 -14.46 -8.86 9.49
CA GLY A 220 -14.89 -7.72 8.68
C GLY A 220 -15.13 -6.42 9.47
N ARG A 221 -14.81 -6.36 10.75
CA ARG A 221 -14.98 -5.18 11.62
C ARG A 221 -13.65 -4.64 12.11
N VAL A 222 -13.59 -3.34 12.35
CA VAL A 222 -12.46 -2.73 13.06
C VAL A 222 -12.61 -2.97 14.55
N ILE A 223 -11.71 -3.76 15.14
CA ILE A 223 -11.67 -4.01 16.60
C ILE A 223 -10.62 -3.15 17.31
N TYR A 224 -9.72 -2.50 16.56
CA TYR A 224 -8.77 -1.52 17.06
C TYR A 224 -8.40 -0.55 15.95
N PHE A 225 -8.30 0.72 16.30
CA PHE A 225 -7.71 1.75 15.44
C PHE A 225 -7.01 2.79 16.33
N GLY A 226 -5.70 2.83 16.28
CA GLY A 226 -4.89 3.70 17.13
C GLY A 226 -3.39 3.58 16.88
N PRO A 227 -2.57 4.25 17.72
CA PRO A 227 -1.11 4.19 17.63
C PRO A 227 -0.58 2.75 17.71
N THR A 228 0.42 2.43 16.87
CA THR A 228 1.05 1.10 16.88
C THR A 228 1.66 0.76 18.24
N ALA A 229 2.25 1.75 18.92
CA ALA A 229 2.87 1.57 20.23
C ALA A 229 1.87 1.18 21.36
N GLU A 230 0.58 1.46 21.17
CA GLU A 230 -0.46 1.15 22.17
C GLU A 230 -1.16 -0.19 21.90
N LEU A 231 -0.94 -0.79 20.72
CA LEU A 231 -1.61 -2.04 20.33
C LEU A 231 -1.36 -3.19 21.32
N GLU A 232 -0.11 -3.32 21.81
CA GLU A 232 0.27 -4.39 22.74
C GLU A 232 -0.37 -4.24 24.13
N GLN A 233 -0.85 -3.03 24.45
CA GLN A 233 -1.54 -2.72 25.72
C GLN A 233 -3.06 -2.97 25.62
N SER A 234 -3.56 -3.37 24.46
CA SER A 234 -4.98 -3.64 24.28
C SER A 234 -5.41 -4.88 25.06
N ASP A 235 -6.46 -4.75 25.88
CA ASP A 235 -7.07 -5.87 26.62
C ASP A 235 -8.02 -6.73 25.75
N HIS A 236 -8.16 -6.41 24.46
CA HIS A 236 -9.06 -7.12 23.56
C HIS A 236 -8.54 -8.54 23.26
N ALA A 237 -9.32 -9.57 23.65
CA ALA A 237 -8.90 -10.98 23.59
C ALA A 237 -8.37 -11.41 22.20
N HIS A 238 -9.07 -11.04 21.10
CA HIS A 238 -8.64 -11.39 19.75
C HIS A 238 -7.36 -10.67 19.31
N ILE A 239 -7.07 -9.47 19.84
CA ILE A 239 -5.81 -8.79 19.59
C ILE A 239 -4.69 -9.53 20.29
N GLN A 240 -4.84 -9.88 21.55
CA GLN A 240 -3.86 -10.63 22.32
C GLN A 240 -3.60 -12.02 21.70
N GLU A 241 -4.65 -12.72 21.26
CA GLU A 241 -4.50 -13.99 20.52
C GLU A 241 -3.70 -13.80 19.22
N PHE A 242 -3.99 -12.73 18.44
CA PHE A 242 -3.28 -12.44 17.19
C PHE A 242 -1.80 -12.12 17.43
N LEU A 243 -1.50 -11.31 18.45
CA LEU A 243 -0.13 -10.96 18.84
C LEU A 243 0.65 -12.17 19.39
N ALA A 244 -0.03 -13.13 20.03
CA ALA A 244 0.60 -14.34 20.55
C ALA A 244 1.07 -15.31 19.45
N LEU A 245 0.44 -15.31 18.27
CA LEU A 245 0.84 -16.16 17.13
C LEU A 245 2.23 -15.80 16.58
N ASP A 246 2.71 -14.59 16.80
CA ASP A 246 4.01 -14.09 16.35
C ASP A 246 5.16 -14.46 17.32
N ARG A 247 4.84 -14.98 18.51
CA ARG A 247 5.82 -15.31 19.55
C ARG A 247 6.27 -16.80 19.52
N VAL A 248 5.81 -17.57 18.54
CA VAL A 248 6.11 -18.98 18.32
C VAL A 248 6.98 -19.15 17.08
#